data_9d1d4b1d884e6da471bc78afdcdb2d5a
#
_entry.id   9d1d4b1d884e6da471bc78afdcdb2d5a
#
_cell.length_a   1.000
_cell.length_b   1.000
_cell.length_c   1.000
_cell.angle_alpha   90.00
_cell.angle_beta   90.00
_cell.angle_gamma   90.00
#
_symmetry.space_group_name_H-M   'P 1'
#
loop_
_entity.id
_entity.type
_entity.pdbx_description
1 polymer ?
#
loop_
_entity_poly.entity_id
_entity_poly.type
_entity_poly.pdbx_seq_one_letter_code
_entity_poly.pdbx_strand_id
1 'polypeptide(L)'
;MFRIFIGWDSREAECADILRHSLIKHSSIPLDIRYLKIDELGLHRPRDPLQSTEFTYTRFLVPHLCNFEGKAVFMDCDMVCLGDIKELDDLDMTGLALRVVQHDYKPEATSKMDGCVQTVYPRKNWSSLMLMNCSMLKLWTKEVVDTQTGKFLHRFEGIPDEQIGEIPKTWNTLDWMDENTKLIHYTSGGPWFEQCKDHPYGEAWLRARDEYRASLRPAAAFA
;
A
#
# COMPACT_ATOMS: atom_id res chain seq x y z
N MET A 1 -8.10 0.70 17.85
CA MET A 1 -8.08 -0.10 16.61
C MET A 1 -7.24 0.65 15.59
N PHE A 2 -6.19 0.01 15.06
CA PHE A 2 -5.29 0.66 14.09
C PHE A 2 -5.93 0.66 12.70
N ARG A 3 -6.04 1.84 12.07
CA ARG A 3 -6.72 2.01 10.79
C ARG A 3 -5.78 1.74 9.63
N ILE A 4 -6.16 0.79 8.77
CA ILE A 4 -5.39 0.39 7.58
C ILE A 4 -6.27 0.56 6.35
N PHE A 5 -5.73 1.23 5.33
CA PHE A 5 -6.35 1.40 4.04
C PHE A 5 -5.52 0.69 2.98
N ILE A 6 -6.13 -0.28 2.31
CA ILE A 6 -5.49 -1.04 1.24
C ILE A 6 -5.97 -0.48 -0.10
N GLY A 7 -5.06 -0.11 -0.98
CA GLY A 7 -5.37 0.20 -2.36
C GLY A 7 -6.06 -1.00 -3.02
N TRP A 8 -7.07 -0.75 -3.84
CA TRP A 8 -7.78 -1.83 -4.53
C TRP A 8 -7.75 -1.60 -6.04
N ASP A 9 -7.34 -2.65 -6.77
CA ASP A 9 -7.37 -2.70 -8.24
C ASP A 9 -8.11 -3.96 -8.67
N SER A 10 -9.03 -3.83 -9.62
CA SER A 10 -9.85 -4.95 -10.09
C SER A 10 -9.04 -6.12 -10.64
N ARG A 11 -7.84 -5.85 -11.20
CA ARG A 11 -6.91 -6.85 -11.71
C ARG A 11 -6.16 -7.61 -10.61
N GLU A 12 -6.10 -7.04 -9.41
CA GLU A 12 -5.33 -7.50 -8.25
C GLU A 12 -6.23 -7.68 -7.00
N ALA A 13 -7.54 -7.92 -7.21
CA ALA A 13 -8.50 -8.01 -6.12
C ALA A 13 -8.14 -9.11 -5.10
N GLU A 14 -7.68 -10.30 -5.57
CA GLU A 14 -7.23 -11.38 -4.67
C GLU A 14 -5.97 -10.96 -3.88
N CYS A 15 -5.09 -10.13 -4.46
CA CYS A 15 -3.91 -9.62 -3.75
C CYS A 15 -4.30 -8.78 -2.54
N ALA A 16 -5.31 -7.91 -2.69
CA ALA A 16 -5.83 -7.11 -1.57
C ALA A 16 -6.38 -7.99 -0.43
N ASP A 17 -7.08 -9.07 -0.77
CA ASP A 17 -7.60 -10.03 0.22
C ASP A 17 -6.48 -10.81 0.92
N ILE A 18 -5.45 -11.21 0.17
CA ILE A 18 -4.27 -11.90 0.71
C ILE A 18 -3.48 -10.97 1.63
N LEU A 19 -3.26 -9.71 1.23
CA LEU A 19 -2.64 -8.71 2.10
C LEU A 19 -3.44 -8.54 3.39
N ARG A 20 -4.76 -8.36 3.29
CA ARG A 20 -5.65 -8.26 4.46
C ARG A 20 -5.52 -9.48 5.37
N HIS A 21 -5.52 -10.68 4.80
CA HIS A 21 -5.36 -11.94 5.55
C HIS A 21 -4.02 -11.97 6.29
N SER A 22 -2.91 -11.66 5.59
CA SER A 22 -1.57 -11.67 6.18
C SER A 22 -1.41 -10.62 7.28
N LEU A 23 -2.00 -9.43 7.13
CA LEU A 23 -2.04 -8.40 8.17
C LEU A 23 -2.75 -8.90 9.43
N ILE A 24 -3.93 -9.50 9.29
CA ILE A 24 -4.69 -10.03 10.43
C ILE A 24 -3.91 -11.16 11.13
N LYS A 25 -3.30 -12.05 10.33
CA LYS A 25 -2.52 -13.19 10.85
C LYS A 25 -1.34 -12.76 11.71
N HIS A 26 -0.62 -11.72 11.30
CA HIS A 26 0.61 -11.27 11.94
C HIS A 26 0.41 -10.13 12.95
N SER A 27 -0.80 -9.64 13.12
CA SER A 27 -1.09 -8.53 14.02
C SER A 27 -1.32 -8.97 15.46
N SER A 28 -0.61 -8.36 16.40
CA SER A 28 -0.88 -8.48 17.85
C SER A 28 -1.93 -7.50 18.37
N ILE A 29 -2.43 -6.59 17.50
CA ILE A 29 -3.41 -5.57 17.87
C ILE A 29 -4.66 -5.61 16.96
N PRO A 30 -5.83 -5.13 17.43
CA PRO A 30 -7.03 -5.04 16.62
C PRO A 30 -6.86 -4.06 15.46
N LEU A 31 -7.27 -4.48 14.24
CA LEU A 31 -7.18 -3.71 13.00
C LEU A 31 -8.57 -3.30 12.50
N ASP A 32 -8.68 -2.07 11.95
CA ASP A 32 -9.79 -1.61 11.10
C ASP A 32 -9.26 -1.50 9.67
N ILE A 33 -9.54 -2.51 8.83
CA ILE A 33 -9.00 -2.61 7.47
C ILE A 33 -10.11 -2.28 6.46
N ARG A 34 -9.83 -1.31 5.56
CA ARG A 34 -10.74 -0.86 4.51
C ARG A 34 -10.07 -0.89 3.14
N TYR A 35 -10.80 -1.31 2.12
CA TYR A 35 -10.35 -1.21 0.73
C TYR A 35 -10.70 0.17 0.15
N LEU A 36 -9.77 0.73 -0.62
CA LEU A 36 -9.98 1.99 -1.34
C LEU A 36 -10.41 1.69 -2.79
N LYS A 37 -11.66 1.30 -2.98
CA LYS A 37 -12.27 1.08 -4.30
C LYS A 37 -12.71 2.42 -4.89
N ILE A 38 -12.18 2.77 -6.05
CA ILE A 38 -12.38 4.09 -6.66
C ILE A 38 -13.86 4.43 -6.86
N ASP A 39 -14.67 3.45 -7.27
CA ASP A 39 -16.10 3.61 -7.53
C ASP A 39 -16.92 3.95 -6.27
N GLU A 40 -16.42 3.60 -5.09
CA GLU A 40 -17.07 3.85 -3.80
C GLU A 40 -16.68 5.21 -3.18
N LEU A 41 -15.65 5.88 -3.72
CA LEU A 41 -15.05 7.09 -3.13
C LEU A 41 -15.55 8.40 -3.75
N GLY A 42 -16.33 8.30 -4.85
CA GLY A 42 -16.94 9.47 -5.52
C GLY A 42 -15.91 10.46 -6.04
N LEU A 43 -14.74 10.00 -6.48
CA LEU A 43 -13.80 10.81 -7.26
C LEU A 43 -14.33 11.01 -8.67
N HIS A 44 -14.11 12.19 -9.24
CA HIS A 44 -14.59 12.58 -10.58
C HIS A 44 -13.47 12.74 -11.61
N ARG A 45 -12.21 12.55 -11.19
CA ARG A 45 -11.07 12.71 -12.07
C ARG A 45 -11.06 11.65 -13.17
N PRO A 46 -10.75 12.02 -14.44
CA PRO A 46 -10.57 11.05 -15.51
C PRO A 46 -9.34 10.17 -15.22
N ARG A 47 -9.36 8.94 -15.75
CA ARG A 47 -8.19 8.06 -15.67
C ARG A 47 -7.02 8.70 -16.44
N ASP A 48 -5.89 8.88 -15.74
CA ASP A 48 -4.65 9.34 -16.36
C ASP A 48 -4.02 8.19 -17.17
N PRO A 49 -3.62 8.40 -18.45
CA PRO A 49 -2.95 7.37 -19.25
C PRO A 49 -1.68 6.79 -18.61
N LEU A 50 -1.01 7.54 -17.73
CA LEU A 50 0.16 7.09 -16.97
C LEU A 50 -0.18 6.40 -15.64
N GLN A 51 -1.45 6.33 -15.29
CA GLN A 51 -1.93 5.69 -14.07
C GLN A 51 -1.83 4.17 -14.19
N SER A 52 -0.97 3.56 -13.37
CA SER A 52 -0.75 2.10 -13.39
C SER A 52 -1.83 1.32 -12.65
N THR A 53 -2.43 1.88 -11.59
CA THR A 53 -3.42 1.21 -10.74
C THR A 53 -4.66 2.09 -10.50
N GLU A 54 -5.81 1.47 -10.17
CA GLU A 54 -7.04 2.19 -9.83
C GLU A 54 -6.88 3.04 -8.57
N PHE A 55 -6.01 2.63 -7.65
CA PHE A 55 -5.74 3.33 -6.40
C PHE A 55 -4.59 4.36 -6.46
N THR A 56 -4.09 4.67 -7.64
CA THR A 56 -2.99 5.66 -7.82
C THR A 56 -3.26 6.95 -7.05
N TYR A 57 -4.49 7.44 -7.05
CA TYR A 57 -4.87 8.69 -6.39
C TYR A 57 -5.66 8.48 -5.09
N THR A 58 -6.43 7.40 -4.97
CA THR A 58 -7.29 7.15 -3.80
C THR A 58 -6.52 7.06 -2.50
N ARG A 59 -5.22 6.68 -2.57
CA ARG A 59 -4.31 6.63 -1.41
C ARG A 59 -4.21 7.94 -0.65
N PHE A 60 -4.35 9.07 -1.33
CA PHE A 60 -4.26 10.40 -0.74
C PHE A 60 -5.58 10.85 -0.09
N LEU A 61 -6.67 10.09 -0.24
CA LEU A 61 -7.93 10.35 0.46
C LEU A 61 -7.94 9.87 1.92
N VAL A 62 -6.97 9.09 2.34
CA VAL A 62 -6.96 8.50 3.69
C VAL A 62 -7.17 9.54 4.80
N PRO A 63 -6.49 10.71 4.82
CA PRO A 63 -6.75 11.72 5.83
C PRO A 63 -8.19 12.26 5.81
N HIS A 64 -8.75 12.48 4.62
CA HIS A 64 -10.15 12.90 4.44
C HIS A 64 -11.13 11.85 4.96
N LEU A 65 -10.92 10.57 4.63
CA LEU A 65 -11.74 9.44 5.11
C LEU A 65 -11.64 9.21 6.62
N CYS A 66 -10.58 9.73 7.23
CA CYS A 66 -10.38 9.76 8.68
C CYS A 66 -10.90 11.06 9.33
N ASN A 67 -11.62 11.92 8.60
CA ASN A 67 -12.04 13.26 9.06
C ASN A 67 -10.86 14.10 9.56
N PHE A 68 -9.67 13.89 9.00
CA PHE A 68 -8.43 14.53 9.41
C PHE A 68 -8.08 14.32 10.89
N GLU A 69 -8.37 13.13 11.42
CA GLU A 69 -8.13 12.82 12.83
C GLU A 69 -7.32 11.53 13.00
N GLY A 70 -6.40 11.57 13.98
CA GLY A 70 -5.63 10.43 14.45
C GLY A 70 -4.66 9.89 13.40
N LYS A 71 -4.27 8.62 13.58
CA LYS A 71 -3.26 7.91 12.79
C LYS A 71 -3.90 6.86 11.89
N ALA A 72 -3.36 6.69 10.69
CA ALA A 72 -3.77 5.66 9.75
C ALA A 72 -2.60 5.25 8.86
N VAL A 73 -2.66 4.04 8.29
CA VAL A 73 -1.69 3.58 7.28
C VAL A 73 -2.38 3.27 5.96
N PHE A 74 -1.74 3.64 4.86
CA PHE A 74 -2.06 3.21 3.50
C PHE A 74 -1.03 2.18 3.04
N MET A 75 -1.47 1.17 2.29
CA MET A 75 -0.65 0.15 1.64
C MET A 75 -1.16 -0.15 0.23
N ASP A 76 -0.24 -0.39 -0.71
CA ASP A 76 -0.57 -0.97 -2.01
C ASP A 76 -1.06 -2.41 -1.82
N CYS A 77 -1.90 -2.94 -2.72
CA CYS A 77 -2.49 -4.29 -2.56
C CYS A 77 -1.53 -5.44 -2.88
N ASP A 78 -0.49 -5.18 -3.66
CA ASP A 78 0.50 -6.13 -4.15
C ASP A 78 1.62 -6.43 -3.12
N MET A 79 1.23 -6.50 -1.85
CA MET A 79 2.12 -6.74 -0.71
C MET A 79 1.73 -7.99 0.08
N VAL A 80 2.68 -8.57 0.83
CA VAL A 80 2.43 -9.61 1.84
C VAL A 80 3.09 -9.20 3.15
N CYS A 81 2.30 -9.18 4.22
CA CYS A 81 2.77 -8.87 5.57
C CYS A 81 3.37 -10.13 6.23
N LEU A 82 4.56 -9.99 6.79
CA LEU A 82 5.33 -11.04 7.46
C LEU A 82 5.69 -10.67 8.91
N GLY A 83 5.55 -9.39 9.28
CA GLY A 83 5.85 -8.87 10.61
C GLY A 83 4.62 -8.40 11.38
N ASP A 84 4.78 -8.09 12.66
CA ASP A 84 3.69 -7.55 13.46
C ASP A 84 3.44 -6.07 13.13
N ILE A 85 2.29 -5.77 12.55
CA ILE A 85 1.89 -4.40 12.14
C ILE A 85 1.85 -3.41 13.31
N LYS A 86 1.81 -3.90 14.55
CA LYS A 86 1.93 -3.07 15.76
C LYS A 86 3.19 -2.22 15.75
N GLU A 87 4.28 -2.71 15.18
CA GLU A 87 5.52 -1.93 15.09
C GLU A 87 5.36 -0.64 14.28
N LEU A 88 4.48 -0.61 13.26
CA LEU A 88 4.15 0.65 12.56
C LEU A 88 3.26 1.55 13.40
N ASP A 89 2.34 0.95 14.19
CA ASP A 89 1.51 1.74 15.12
C ASP A 89 2.34 2.36 16.24
N ASP A 90 3.40 1.70 16.69
CA ASP A 90 4.29 2.20 17.76
C ASP A 90 5.24 3.33 17.29
N LEU A 91 5.37 3.58 15.98
CA LEU A 91 6.24 4.64 15.48
C LEU A 91 5.76 6.02 15.96
N ASP A 92 6.69 6.80 16.52
CA ASP A 92 6.42 8.16 16.93
C ASP A 92 6.11 9.07 15.73
N MET A 93 5.00 9.78 15.79
CA MET A 93 4.54 10.72 14.76
C MET A 93 4.63 12.19 15.23
N THR A 94 5.31 12.46 16.34
CA THR A 94 5.45 13.82 16.89
C THR A 94 6.13 14.74 15.86
N GLY A 95 5.44 15.82 15.48
CA GLY A 95 5.92 16.78 14.49
C GLY A 95 5.93 16.27 13.04
N LEU A 96 5.51 15.05 12.78
CA LEU A 96 5.50 14.44 11.45
C LEU A 96 4.09 14.35 10.88
N ALA A 97 3.95 14.76 9.61
CA ALA A 97 2.74 14.57 8.83
C ALA A 97 2.62 13.14 8.31
N LEU A 98 3.72 12.55 7.86
CA LEU A 98 3.78 11.16 7.41
C LEU A 98 5.15 10.54 7.65
N ARG A 99 5.18 9.19 7.69
CA ARG A 99 6.38 8.39 7.54
C ARG A 99 6.23 7.46 6.34
N VAL A 100 7.33 7.25 5.63
CA VAL A 100 7.41 6.41 4.42
C VAL A 100 8.71 5.64 4.40
N VAL A 101 8.78 4.55 3.64
CA VAL A 101 10.08 3.96 3.30
C VAL A 101 10.70 4.81 2.20
N GLN A 102 11.83 5.44 2.50
CA GLN A 102 12.55 6.34 1.60
C GLN A 102 13.43 5.52 0.65
N HIS A 103 12.82 5.04 -0.45
CA HIS A 103 13.53 4.29 -1.47
C HIS A 103 14.40 5.21 -2.33
N ASP A 104 15.66 4.86 -2.52
CA ASP A 104 16.49 5.34 -3.63
C ASP A 104 16.34 4.37 -4.82
N TYR A 105 15.10 4.32 -5.35
CA TYR A 105 14.72 3.34 -6.37
C TYR A 105 14.81 3.94 -7.76
N LYS A 106 15.70 3.36 -8.59
CA LYS A 106 15.86 3.69 -10.01
C LYS A 106 15.57 2.42 -10.81
N PRO A 107 14.37 2.30 -11.44
CA PRO A 107 14.04 1.11 -12.21
C PRO A 107 14.98 0.97 -13.42
N GLU A 108 15.46 -0.25 -13.65
CA GLU A 108 16.24 -0.59 -14.84
C GLU A 108 15.35 -0.83 -16.07
N ALA A 109 14.11 -1.35 -15.83
CA ALA A 109 13.16 -1.63 -16.88
C ALA A 109 12.28 -0.41 -17.22
N THR A 110 11.89 -0.28 -18.49
CA THR A 110 10.97 0.76 -18.98
C THR A 110 9.50 0.40 -18.86
N SER A 111 9.19 -0.88 -18.59
CA SER A 111 7.84 -1.40 -18.36
C SER A 111 7.80 -2.29 -17.13
N LYS A 112 6.64 -2.36 -16.49
CA LYS A 112 6.34 -3.24 -15.36
C LYS A 112 5.02 -3.95 -15.61
N MET A 113 4.50 -4.66 -14.60
CA MET A 113 3.32 -5.50 -14.63
C MET A 113 2.32 -5.12 -15.73
N ASP A 114 1.89 -6.10 -16.49
CA ASP A 114 0.88 -5.97 -17.55
C ASP A 114 1.17 -4.87 -18.59
N GLY A 115 2.47 -4.61 -18.87
CA GLY A 115 2.92 -3.64 -19.87
C GLY A 115 2.81 -2.16 -19.46
N CYS A 116 2.52 -1.86 -18.21
CA CYS A 116 2.47 -0.49 -17.71
C CYS A 116 3.82 0.22 -17.84
N VAL A 117 3.81 1.48 -18.27
CA VAL A 117 5.04 2.29 -18.39
C VAL A 117 5.66 2.56 -17.03
N GLN A 118 6.97 2.30 -16.92
CA GLN A 118 7.75 2.58 -15.74
C GLN A 118 8.54 3.88 -15.91
N THR A 119 8.25 4.90 -15.10
CA THR A 119 8.93 6.19 -15.14
C THR A 119 9.81 6.41 -13.92
N VAL A 120 10.92 7.14 -14.09
CA VAL A 120 11.78 7.58 -12.97
C VAL A 120 11.33 8.97 -12.53
N TYR A 121 11.05 9.13 -11.24
CA TYR A 121 10.71 10.43 -10.64
C TYR A 121 11.16 10.47 -9.16
N PRO A 122 11.38 11.67 -8.59
CA PRO A 122 11.72 11.82 -7.18
C PRO A 122 10.66 11.19 -6.26
N ARG A 123 11.11 10.53 -5.17
CA ARG A 123 10.24 9.85 -4.19
C ARG A 123 9.42 8.68 -4.79
N LYS A 124 9.93 8.04 -5.82
CA LYS A 124 9.27 6.87 -6.41
C LYS A 124 9.11 5.77 -5.36
N ASN A 125 7.94 5.14 -5.34
CA ASN A 125 7.49 4.10 -4.38
C ASN A 125 7.34 4.58 -2.92
N TRP A 126 7.63 5.85 -2.58
CA TRP A 126 7.42 6.34 -1.22
C TRP A 126 5.95 6.29 -0.80
N SER A 127 5.04 6.54 -1.74
CA SER A 127 3.59 6.53 -1.48
C SER A 127 2.96 5.14 -1.47
N SER A 128 3.72 4.06 -1.66
CA SER A 128 3.19 2.69 -1.62
C SER A 128 2.92 2.20 -0.19
N LEU A 129 3.65 2.73 0.80
CA LEU A 129 3.41 2.54 2.22
C LEU A 129 3.54 3.89 2.93
N MET A 130 2.45 4.38 3.50
CA MET A 130 2.41 5.68 4.18
C MET A 130 1.74 5.55 5.55
N LEU A 131 2.49 5.77 6.63
CA LEU A 131 1.94 6.00 7.96
C LEU A 131 1.65 7.49 8.10
N MET A 132 0.41 7.86 8.35
CA MET A 132 -0.11 9.23 8.28
C MET A 132 -0.57 9.74 9.64
N ASN A 133 -0.17 10.95 10.01
CA ASN A 133 -0.86 11.77 10.98
C ASN A 133 -1.93 12.59 10.26
N CYS A 134 -3.16 12.07 10.23
CA CYS A 134 -4.23 12.65 9.43
C CYS A 134 -4.51 14.13 9.79
N SER A 135 -4.28 14.54 11.04
CA SER A 135 -4.53 15.92 11.49
C SER A 135 -3.58 16.96 10.87
N MET A 136 -2.40 16.52 10.43
CA MET A 136 -1.40 17.36 9.77
C MET A 136 -1.53 17.34 8.23
N LEU A 137 -2.37 16.47 7.66
CA LEU A 137 -2.55 16.27 6.21
C LEU A 137 -3.84 16.91 5.70
N LYS A 138 -4.27 18.04 6.28
CA LYS A 138 -5.48 18.76 5.86
C LYS A 138 -5.46 19.27 4.43
N LEU A 139 -4.28 19.33 3.82
CA LEU A 139 -4.10 19.62 2.40
C LEU A 139 -4.75 18.57 1.49
N TRP A 140 -4.77 17.31 1.88
CA TRP A 140 -5.30 16.22 1.07
C TRP A 140 -6.81 16.09 1.22
N THR A 141 -7.53 17.17 0.85
CA THR A 141 -8.99 17.15 0.73
C THR A 141 -9.41 16.34 -0.50
N LYS A 142 -10.68 15.93 -0.54
CA LYS A 142 -11.24 15.26 -1.72
C LYS A 142 -11.05 16.10 -2.99
N GLU A 143 -11.28 17.41 -2.92
CA GLU A 143 -11.09 18.34 -4.06
C GLU A 143 -9.63 18.36 -4.55
N VAL A 144 -8.67 18.45 -3.63
CA VAL A 144 -7.23 18.41 -3.98
C VAL A 144 -6.87 17.09 -4.62
N VAL A 145 -7.33 15.96 -4.08
CA VAL A 145 -7.07 14.63 -4.66
C VAL A 145 -7.74 14.49 -6.03
N ASP A 146 -8.89 15.09 -6.24
CA ASP A 146 -9.63 15.03 -7.50
C ASP A 146 -9.01 15.89 -8.62
N THR A 147 -8.36 17.00 -8.27
CA THR A 147 -7.92 18.02 -9.23
C THR A 147 -6.40 18.12 -9.42
N GLN A 148 -5.61 17.78 -8.40
CA GLN A 148 -4.16 17.93 -8.46
C GLN A 148 -3.48 16.85 -9.32
N THR A 149 -2.30 17.18 -9.87
CA THR A 149 -1.52 16.27 -10.72
C THR A 149 -0.96 15.09 -9.90
N GLY A 150 -0.70 13.96 -10.57
CA GLY A 150 0.03 12.85 -9.97
C GLY A 150 1.41 13.27 -9.44
N LYS A 151 2.07 14.20 -10.14
CA LYS A 151 3.34 14.79 -9.69
C LYS A 151 3.18 15.49 -8.32
N PHE A 152 2.17 16.33 -8.17
CA PHE A 152 1.89 17.04 -6.91
C PHE A 152 1.69 16.05 -5.75
N LEU A 153 0.83 15.07 -5.95
CA LEU A 153 0.46 14.13 -4.90
C LEU A 153 1.61 13.17 -4.55
N HIS A 154 2.21 12.49 -5.53
CA HIS A 154 3.26 11.48 -5.28
C HIS A 154 4.60 12.06 -4.83
N ARG A 155 4.83 13.35 -5.08
CA ARG A 155 6.01 14.05 -4.55
C ARG A 155 5.75 14.72 -3.20
N PHE A 156 4.52 14.58 -2.66
CA PHE A 156 4.11 15.22 -1.41
C PHE A 156 4.30 16.73 -1.43
N GLU A 157 4.02 17.38 -2.58
CA GLU A 157 4.15 18.82 -2.72
C GLU A 157 3.20 19.52 -1.72
N GLY A 158 3.71 20.52 -1.02
CA GLY A 158 2.99 21.22 0.05
C GLY A 158 3.17 20.60 1.45
N ILE A 159 3.91 19.48 1.58
CA ILE A 159 4.32 18.91 2.87
C ILE A 159 5.81 19.20 3.04
N PRO A 160 6.24 19.94 4.09
CA PRO A 160 7.66 20.21 4.37
C PRO A 160 8.46 18.90 4.54
N ASP A 161 9.69 18.87 4.04
CA ASP A 161 10.54 17.68 4.10
C ASP A 161 10.82 17.23 5.55
N GLU A 162 10.96 18.18 6.47
CA GLU A 162 11.14 17.92 7.90
C GLU A 162 9.93 17.26 8.57
N GLN A 163 8.75 17.26 7.93
CA GLN A 163 7.56 16.57 8.39
C GLN A 163 7.39 15.17 7.77
N ILE A 164 8.36 14.73 6.96
CA ILE A 164 8.36 13.42 6.33
C ILE A 164 9.42 12.54 6.99
N GLY A 165 8.98 11.67 7.90
CA GLY A 165 9.86 10.71 8.58
C GLY A 165 10.09 9.44 7.79
N GLU A 166 10.98 8.58 8.30
CA GLU A 166 11.32 7.30 7.69
C GLU A 166 10.62 6.13 8.39
N ILE A 167 10.19 5.14 7.61
CA ILE A 167 9.85 3.79 8.04
C ILE A 167 11.05 2.88 7.72
N PRO A 168 11.44 1.93 8.58
CA PRO A 168 12.51 0.99 8.28
C PRO A 168 12.27 0.23 6.96
N LYS A 169 13.32 0.06 6.15
CA LYS A 169 13.22 -0.56 4.80
C LYS A 169 12.67 -1.98 4.80
N THR A 170 12.78 -2.70 5.92
CA THR A 170 12.20 -4.04 6.11
C THR A 170 10.68 -4.06 5.98
N TRP A 171 10.01 -2.90 6.11
CA TRP A 171 8.57 -2.73 5.97
C TRP A 171 8.10 -2.43 4.53
N ASN A 172 8.99 -2.39 3.56
CA ASN A 172 8.61 -2.26 2.15
C ASN A 172 9.80 -2.69 1.26
N THR A 173 10.12 -3.97 1.24
CA THR A 173 11.17 -4.51 0.37
C THR A 173 10.59 -4.71 -1.02
N LEU A 174 11.24 -4.11 -2.04
CA LEU A 174 10.72 -4.06 -3.40
C LEU A 174 11.25 -5.26 -4.22
N ASP A 175 10.37 -6.23 -4.51
CA ASP A 175 10.67 -7.43 -5.32
C ASP A 175 11.79 -8.33 -4.75
N TRP A 176 12.15 -8.18 -3.47
CA TRP A 176 13.11 -9.04 -2.78
C TRP A 176 12.75 -9.21 -1.31
N MET A 177 13.28 -10.25 -0.67
CA MET A 177 13.16 -10.47 0.78
C MET A 177 14.36 -11.19 1.37
N ASP A 178 14.55 -11.00 2.69
CA ASP A 178 15.45 -11.73 3.56
C ASP A 178 14.74 -12.10 4.88
N GLU A 179 15.47 -12.63 5.85
CA GLU A 179 14.96 -13.03 7.16
C GLU A 179 14.41 -11.87 8.01
N ASN A 180 14.77 -10.63 7.69
CA ASN A 180 14.34 -9.42 8.39
C ASN A 180 13.14 -8.75 7.72
N THR A 181 12.74 -9.19 6.54
CA THR A 181 11.62 -8.61 5.78
C THR A 181 10.32 -8.75 6.55
N LYS A 182 9.63 -7.62 6.76
CA LYS A 182 8.34 -7.54 7.46
C LYS A 182 7.16 -7.29 6.53
N LEU A 183 7.43 -6.70 5.37
CA LEU A 183 6.44 -6.51 4.31
C LEU A 183 7.17 -6.57 2.97
N ILE A 184 6.87 -7.58 2.16
CA ILE A 184 7.35 -7.67 0.78
C ILE A 184 6.33 -7.01 -0.16
N HIS A 185 6.83 -6.26 -1.15
CA HIS A 185 6.05 -5.55 -2.16
C HIS A 185 6.48 -5.98 -3.56
N TYR A 186 5.57 -6.56 -4.32
CA TYR A 186 5.79 -7.07 -5.67
C TYR A 186 5.55 -5.97 -6.72
N THR A 187 6.34 -4.89 -6.64
CA THR A 187 6.13 -3.68 -7.45
C THR A 187 6.32 -3.86 -8.95
N SER A 188 7.01 -4.92 -9.36
CA SER A 188 7.17 -5.31 -10.78
C SER A 188 6.10 -6.31 -11.24
N GLY A 189 5.25 -6.76 -10.35
CA GLY A 189 4.24 -7.80 -10.53
C GLY A 189 4.64 -9.09 -9.84
N GLY A 190 3.66 -9.81 -9.28
CA GLY A 190 3.87 -11.03 -8.53
C GLY A 190 3.28 -12.28 -9.21
N PRO A 191 3.29 -13.44 -8.52
CA PRO A 191 2.95 -14.75 -9.10
C PRO A 191 1.51 -14.89 -9.62
N TRP A 192 0.66 -13.91 -9.40
CA TRP A 192 -0.71 -13.86 -9.93
C TRP A 192 -0.77 -13.44 -11.41
N PHE A 193 0.31 -12.86 -11.95
CA PHE A 193 0.44 -12.60 -13.38
C PHE A 193 1.24 -13.71 -14.05
N GLU A 194 0.76 -14.23 -15.18
CA GLU A 194 1.40 -15.35 -15.91
C GLU A 194 2.88 -15.07 -16.22
N GLN A 195 3.19 -13.81 -16.62
CA GLN A 195 4.56 -13.39 -16.92
C GLN A 195 5.47 -13.29 -15.68
N CYS A 196 4.91 -13.32 -14.47
CA CYS A 196 5.63 -13.23 -13.20
C CYS A 196 5.48 -14.48 -12.33
N LYS A 197 4.94 -15.58 -12.86
CA LYS A 197 4.68 -16.83 -12.10
C LYS A 197 5.92 -17.41 -11.43
N ASP A 198 7.09 -17.23 -12.04
CA ASP A 198 8.38 -17.70 -11.54
C ASP A 198 9.15 -16.61 -10.77
N HIS A 199 8.44 -15.65 -10.14
CA HIS A 199 9.06 -14.60 -9.33
C HIS A 199 9.95 -15.20 -8.24
N PRO A 200 11.23 -14.77 -8.09
CA PRO A 200 12.20 -15.38 -7.16
C PRO A 200 11.69 -15.51 -5.71
N TYR A 201 10.87 -14.56 -5.28
CA TYR A 201 10.27 -14.54 -3.93
C TYR A 201 8.76 -14.80 -3.94
N GLY A 202 8.24 -15.41 -5.01
CA GLY A 202 6.82 -15.69 -5.19
C GLY A 202 6.25 -16.66 -4.16
N GLU A 203 7.09 -17.50 -3.54
CA GLU A 203 6.65 -18.49 -2.55
C GLU A 203 5.95 -17.85 -1.34
N ALA A 204 6.39 -16.66 -0.91
CA ALA A 204 5.77 -15.96 0.22
C ALA A 204 4.30 -15.59 -0.09
N TRP A 205 4.03 -15.09 -1.30
CA TRP A 205 2.68 -14.78 -1.75
C TRP A 205 1.84 -16.05 -1.93
N LEU A 206 2.39 -17.09 -2.59
CA LEU A 206 1.69 -18.36 -2.82
C LEU A 206 1.28 -19.00 -1.49
N ARG A 207 2.14 -18.99 -0.49
CA ARG A 207 1.83 -19.48 0.87
C ARG A 207 0.70 -18.66 1.51
N ALA A 208 0.78 -17.33 1.49
CA ALA A 208 -0.26 -16.46 2.04
C ALA A 208 -1.61 -16.67 1.32
N ARG A 209 -1.59 -16.87 -0.01
CA ARG A 209 -2.78 -17.21 -0.81
C ARG A 209 -3.41 -18.53 -0.37
N ASP A 210 -2.60 -19.56 -0.22
CA ASP A 210 -3.10 -20.90 0.13
C ASP A 210 -3.69 -20.92 1.55
N GLU A 211 -3.08 -20.19 2.49
CA GLU A 211 -3.61 -19.96 3.83
C GLU A 211 -4.93 -19.17 3.80
N TYR A 212 -5.01 -18.08 3.01
CA TYR A 212 -6.23 -17.32 2.82
C TYR A 212 -7.35 -18.20 2.25
N ARG A 213 -7.08 -18.95 1.17
CA ARG A 213 -8.07 -19.85 0.55
C ARG A 213 -8.49 -20.98 1.49
N ALA A 214 -7.59 -21.48 2.32
CA ALA A 214 -7.92 -22.47 3.35
C ALA A 214 -8.86 -21.88 4.42
N SER A 215 -8.68 -20.61 4.79
CA SER A 215 -9.53 -19.93 5.78
C SER A 215 -10.98 -19.69 5.31
N LEU A 216 -11.20 -19.70 3.98
CA LEU A 216 -12.55 -19.55 3.39
C LEU A 216 -13.36 -20.86 3.37
N ARG A 217 -12.70 -22.01 3.58
CA ARG A 217 -13.41 -23.31 3.60
C ARG A 217 -14.21 -23.42 4.90
N PRO A 218 -15.50 -23.81 4.83
CA PRO A 218 -16.25 -24.10 6.04
C PRO A 218 -15.53 -25.20 6.82
N ALA A 219 -15.45 -25.04 8.15
CA ALA A 219 -14.97 -26.11 9.02
C ALA A 219 -15.76 -27.39 8.70
N ALA A 220 -15.04 -28.48 8.34
CA ALA A 220 -15.71 -29.75 8.11
C ALA A 220 -16.55 -30.06 9.36
N ALA A 221 -17.88 -30.15 9.18
CA ALA A 221 -18.75 -30.59 10.26
C ALA A 221 -18.29 -31.99 10.64
N PHE A 222 -17.75 -32.12 11.83
CA PHE A 222 -17.48 -33.45 12.39
C PHE A 222 -18.83 -34.16 12.54
N ALA A 223 -19.05 -35.14 11.67
CA ALA A 223 -20.17 -36.06 11.75
C ALA A 223 -19.91 -37.10 12.86
#